data_2e2367d8fdfcc396076fd11fbef1e9f0
#
_entry.id   2e2367d8fdfcc396076fd11fbef1e9f0
#
_cell.length_a   1.000
_cell.length_b   1.000
_cell.length_c   1.000
_cell.angle_alpha   90.00
_cell.angle_beta   90.00
_cell.angle_gamma   90.00
#
_symmetry.space_group_name_H-M   'P 1'
#
loop_
_entity.id
_entity.type
_entity.pdbx_description
1 polymer ?
#
loop_
_entity_poly.entity_id
_entity_poly.type
_entity_poly.pdbx_seq_one_letter_code
_entity_poly.pdbx_strand_id
1 'polypeptide(L)'
;MIPPNQKKVEELIQLDLGYIPEVNIDDYRLTIQGSVENPAIFTYEDIVKIGKDKVTDDFHCVTGWTKESAEWEGVLSKKLAAIVKPLNNAKYVLIGSYDGYTTNVDTGFLLKDNSIFALKYAGQILTPEHGFPVRLVIPDKYAYKSAKWVKTVTFLDKEELGYWEQRGYSNGADPFKEERYA
;
A
#
# COMPACT_ATOMS: atom_id res chain seq x y z
N MET A 1 18.00 -8.24 -5.42
CA MET A 1 18.09 -9.76 -5.30
C MET A 1 16.70 -10.31 -5.28
N ILE A 2 16.38 -11.27 -6.17
CA ILE A 2 15.05 -11.89 -6.25
C ILE A 2 14.87 -12.88 -5.09
N PRO A 3 13.77 -12.82 -4.33
CA PRO A 3 13.48 -13.78 -3.28
C PRO A 3 13.34 -15.21 -3.80
N PRO A 4 13.43 -16.24 -2.91
CA PRO A 4 13.24 -17.63 -3.31
C PRO A 4 11.90 -17.85 -4.03
N ASN A 5 11.89 -18.78 -5.00
CA ASN A 5 10.70 -19.19 -5.76
C ASN A 5 9.95 -18.05 -6.48
N GLN A 6 10.66 -16.99 -6.84
CA GLN A 6 10.16 -15.88 -7.65
C GLN A 6 10.74 -15.94 -9.07
N LYS A 7 9.93 -15.54 -10.05
CA LYS A 7 10.35 -15.34 -11.44
C LYS A 7 10.34 -13.87 -11.78
N LYS A 8 11.38 -13.37 -12.42
CA LYS A 8 11.41 -12.00 -12.92
C LYS A 8 10.35 -11.80 -14.00
N VAL A 9 9.67 -10.66 -13.93
CA VAL A 9 8.75 -10.17 -14.98
C VAL A 9 9.17 -8.78 -15.43
N GLU A 10 8.87 -8.47 -16.70
CA GLU A 10 9.19 -7.15 -17.28
C GLU A 10 8.10 -6.10 -16.96
N GLU A 11 6.85 -6.54 -16.83
CA GLU A 11 5.70 -5.68 -16.53
C GLU A 11 5.02 -6.10 -15.22
N LEU A 12 4.34 -5.15 -14.56
CA LEU A 12 3.49 -5.47 -13.42
C LEU A 12 2.31 -6.32 -13.87
N ILE A 13 2.14 -7.48 -13.24
CA ILE A 13 0.97 -8.33 -13.49
C ILE A 13 -0.21 -7.77 -12.69
N GLN A 14 -1.33 -7.54 -13.38
CA GLN A 14 -2.56 -7.12 -12.75
C GLN A 14 -3.21 -8.28 -12.00
N LEU A 15 -3.56 -8.04 -10.74
CA LEU A 15 -4.37 -8.93 -9.91
C LEU A 15 -5.38 -8.09 -9.13
N ASP A 16 -6.63 -8.55 -9.09
CA ASP A 16 -7.74 -7.92 -8.35
C ASP A 16 -8.72 -9.00 -7.87
N LEU A 17 -9.78 -8.59 -7.19
CA LEU A 17 -10.85 -9.49 -6.72
C LEU A 17 -11.97 -9.71 -7.76
N GLY A 18 -11.69 -9.41 -9.04
CA GLY A 18 -12.66 -9.50 -10.12
C GLY A 18 -13.49 -8.24 -10.35
N TYR A 19 -13.08 -7.13 -9.71
CA TYR A 19 -13.73 -5.84 -9.83
C TYR A 19 -12.70 -4.70 -9.74
N ILE A 20 -12.77 -3.76 -10.67
CA ILE A 20 -11.99 -2.54 -10.68
C ILE A 20 -12.94 -1.38 -10.39
N PRO A 21 -12.80 -0.66 -9.25
CA PRO A 21 -13.69 0.43 -8.92
C PRO A 21 -13.47 1.63 -9.85
N GLU A 22 -14.55 2.26 -10.26
CA GLU A 22 -14.48 3.58 -10.89
C GLU A 22 -14.34 4.64 -9.79
N VAL A 23 -13.18 5.30 -9.73
CA VAL A 23 -12.90 6.32 -8.74
C VAL A 23 -12.73 7.67 -9.43
N ASN A 24 -13.69 8.57 -9.20
CA ASN A 24 -13.61 9.94 -9.67
C ASN A 24 -12.64 10.72 -8.76
N ILE A 25 -11.65 11.40 -9.34
CA ILE A 25 -10.66 12.20 -8.59
C ILE A 25 -11.29 13.36 -7.81
N ASP A 26 -12.38 13.95 -8.30
CA ASP A 26 -13.07 15.05 -7.60
C ASP A 26 -13.73 14.57 -6.31
N ASP A 27 -14.18 13.31 -6.30
CA ASP A 27 -14.82 12.66 -5.15
C ASP A 27 -13.83 11.85 -4.29
N TYR A 28 -12.59 11.69 -4.77
CA TYR A 28 -11.59 10.88 -4.06
C TYR A 28 -11.27 11.47 -2.68
N ARG A 29 -11.29 10.61 -1.68
CA ARG A 29 -10.89 10.95 -0.30
C ARG A 29 -10.04 9.82 0.27
N LEU A 30 -8.86 10.19 0.78
CA LEU A 30 -8.04 9.33 1.63
C LEU A 30 -8.25 9.74 3.08
N THR A 31 -8.92 8.91 3.85
CA THR A 31 -9.15 9.15 5.27
C THR A 31 -8.09 8.46 6.10
N ILE A 32 -7.36 9.21 6.92
CA ILE A 32 -6.41 8.67 7.89
C ILE A 32 -6.95 8.94 9.29
N GLN A 33 -7.14 7.87 10.06
CA GLN A 33 -7.87 7.90 11.33
C GLN A 33 -7.37 6.85 12.33
N GLY A 34 -8.09 6.68 13.43
CA GLY A 34 -7.81 5.73 14.50
C GLY A 34 -6.90 6.33 15.58
N SER A 35 -5.90 5.57 16.01
CA SER A 35 -4.95 5.97 17.07
C SER A 35 -3.96 7.02 16.57
N VAL A 36 -4.44 8.22 16.29
CA VAL A 36 -3.66 9.39 15.82
C VAL A 36 -4.08 10.64 16.59
N GLU A 37 -3.18 11.63 16.69
CA GLU A 37 -3.51 12.93 17.30
C GLU A 37 -4.45 13.76 16.42
N ASN A 38 -4.20 13.76 15.11
CA ASN A 38 -4.87 14.62 14.14
C ASN A 38 -5.46 13.79 12.98
N PRO A 39 -6.64 13.18 13.14
CA PRO A 39 -7.31 12.53 12.01
C PRO A 39 -7.48 13.50 10.83
N ALA A 40 -7.26 13.05 9.63
CA ALA A 40 -7.29 13.90 8.44
C ALA A 40 -7.94 13.20 7.24
N ILE A 41 -8.51 14.01 6.36
CA ILE A 41 -9.04 13.61 5.06
C ILE A 41 -8.28 14.40 4.00
N PHE A 42 -7.65 13.67 3.07
CA PHE A 42 -6.91 14.25 1.95
C PHE A 42 -7.71 14.07 0.65
N THR A 43 -7.84 15.14 -0.12
CA THR A 43 -8.30 15.05 -1.52
C THR A 43 -7.17 14.55 -2.41
N TYR A 44 -7.49 14.17 -3.65
CA TYR A 44 -6.46 13.83 -4.64
C TYR A 44 -5.48 14.99 -4.84
N GLU A 45 -5.99 16.22 -4.92
CA GLU A 45 -5.18 17.43 -5.09
C GLU A 45 -4.21 17.66 -3.90
N ASP A 46 -4.66 17.42 -2.67
CA ASP A 46 -3.79 17.53 -1.49
C ASP A 46 -2.62 16.56 -1.59
N ILE A 47 -2.88 15.31 -2.00
CA ILE A 47 -1.85 14.29 -2.17
C ILE A 47 -0.89 14.68 -3.29
N VAL A 48 -1.38 15.17 -4.41
CA VAL A 48 -0.56 15.66 -5.52
C VAL A 48 0.35 16.82 -5.10
N LYS A 49 -0.15 17.74 -4.29
CA LYS A 49 0.63 18.88 -3.78
C LYS A 49 1.79 18.44 -2.87
N ILE A 50 1.54 17.47 -2.00
CA ILE A 50 2.55 16.91 -1.09
C ILE A 50 3.49 15.98 -1.84
N GLY A 51 2.97 15.25 -2.83
CA GLY A 51 3.58 14.11 -3.51
C GLY A 51 4.66 14.45 -4.52
N LYS A 52 5.90 14.56 -4.03
CA LYS A 52 7.10 14.80 -4.87
C LYS A 52 8.21 13.79 -4.59
N ASP A 53 7.86 12.68 -3.99
CA ASP A 53 8.80 11.63 -3.64
C ASP A 53 8.87 10.57 -4.74
N LYS A 54 10.03 9.91 -4.81
CA LYS A 54 10.27 8.77 -5.69
C LYS A 54 10.83 7.62 -4.89
N VAL A 55 10.35 6.43 -5.20
CA VAL A 55 10.87 5.17 -4.67
C VAL A 55 11.13 4.25 -5.86
N THR A 56 12.33 3.68 -5.91
CA THR A 56 12.69 2.62 -6.84
C THR A 56 13.08 1.41 -6.01
N ASP A 57 12.30 0.34 -6.10
CA ASP A 57 12.52 -0.87 -5.34
C ASP A 57 11.92 -2.07 -6.08
N ASP A 58 12.29 -3.29 -5.66
CA ASP A 58 11.70 -4.50 -6.19
C ASP A 58 10.27 -4.69 -5.65
N PHE A 59 9.39 -5.24 -6.48
CA PHE A 59 8.00 -5.48 -6.14
C PHE A 59 7.68 -6.98 -6.27
N HIS A 60 7.32 -7.62 -5.16
CA HIS A 60 7.22 -9.07 -5.02
C HIS A 60 5.77 -9.52 -4.86
N CYS A 61 5.28 -10.38 -5.73
CA CYS A 61 3.95 -10.97 -5.58
C CYS A 61 4.01 -12.36 -4.94
N VAL A 62 3.08 -12.64 -4.03
CA VAL A 62 2.96 -13.94 -3.39
C VAL A 62 2.69 -15.08 -4.38
N THR A 63 2.17 -14.77 -5.57
CA THR A 63 1.94 -15.75 -6.66
C THR A 63 3.21 -16.18 -7.39
N GLY A 64 4.38 -15.63 -7.02
CA GLY A 64 5.67 -16.14 -7.48
C GLY A 64 6.36 -15.30 -8.57
N TRP A 65 6.07 -14.01 -8.67
CA TRP A 65 6.78 -13.12 -9.59
C TRP A 65 7.32 -11.87 -8.90
N THR A 66 8.39 -11.33 -9.46
CA THR A 66 9.05 -10.09 -9.04
C THR A 66 9.25 -9.16 -10.23
N LYS A 67 8.81 -7.91 -10.08
CA LYS A 67 9.22 -6.81 -10.94
C LYS A 67 10.38 -6.08 -10.26
N GLU A 68 11.58 -6.22 -10.84
CA GLU A 68 12.76 -5.52 -10.33
C GLU A 68 12.70 -4.03 -10.69
N SER A 69 13.27 -3.20 -9.80
CA SER A 69 13.42 -1.75 -9.98
C SER A 69 12.12 -1.06 -10.41
N ALA A 70 11.01 -1.42 -9.77
CA ALA A 70 9.74 -0.73 -9.98
C ALA A 70 9.83 0.71 -9.46
N GLU A 71 9.57 1.67 -10.35
CA GLU A 71 9.67 3.10 -10.04
C GLU A 71 8.28 3.66 -9.69
N TRP A 72 8.17 4.24 -8.50
CA TRP A 72 6.94 4.82 -7.98
C TRP A 72 7.15 6.30 -7.66
N GLU A 73 6.17 7.14 -7.98
CA GLU A 73 6.14 8.55 -7.60
C GLU A 73 4.87 8.87 -6.82
N GLY A 74 5.00 9.65 -5.76
CA GLY A 74 3.87 10.02 -4.90
C GLY A 74 4.31 10.64 -3.59
N VAL A 75 3.68 10.23 -2.49
CA VAL A 75 3.97 10.72 -1.13
C VAL A 75 4.50 9.59 -0.27
N LEU A 76 5.70 9.74 0.30
CA LEU A 76 6.19 8.79 1.31
C LEU A 76 5.19 8.70 2.47
N SER A 77 4.84 7.47 2.86
CA SER A 77 3.82 7.22 3.89
C SER A 77 4.12 7.93 5.20
N LYS A 78 5.40 8.02 5.58
CA LYS A 78 5.87 8.75 6.77
C LYS A 78 5.53 10.25 6.76
N LYS A 79 5.39 10.88 5.57
CA LYS A 79 5.03 12.30 5.47
C LYS A 79 3.55 12.53 5.83
N LEU A 80 2.65 11.67 5.37
CA LEU A 80 1.26 11.71 5.80
C LEU A 80 1.12 11.37 7.28
N ALA A 81 1.88 10.38 7.75
CA ALA A 81 1.93 10.04 9.17
C ALA A 81 2.42 11.21 10.04
N ALA A 82 3.39 11.99 9.58
CA ALA A 82 3.86 13.19 10.31
C ALA A 82 2.77 14.26 10.48
N ILE A 83 1.81 14.33 9.57
CA ILE A 83 0.65 15.24 9.66
C ILE A 83 -0.35 14.73 10.71
N VAL A 84 -0.70 13.44 10.65
CA VAL A 84 -1.73 12.85 11.53
C VAL A 84 -1.19 12.45 12.90
N LYS A 85 0.11 12.28 13.04
CA LYS A 85 0.83 11.93 14.27
C LYS A 85 0.27 10.68 14.97
N PRO A 86 0.64 9.48 14.51
CA PRO A 86 0.23 8.26 15.19
C PRO A 86 0.65 8.26 16.66
N LEU A 87 -0.24 7.80 17.53
CA LEU A 87 0.02 7.67 18.96
C LEU A 87 1.03 6.54 19.22
N ASN A 88 1.69 6.55 20.38
CA ASN A 88 2.70 5.55 20.75
C ASN A 88 2.15 4.10 20.80
N ASN A 89 0.86 3.93 21.03
CA ASN A 89 0.18 2.64 21.01
C ASN A 89 -0.29 2.19 19.63
N ALA A 90 -0.19 3.02 18.59
CA ALA A 90 -0.56 2.69 17.22
C ALA A 90 0.48 1.74 16.59
N LYS A 91 0.38 0.46 16.90
CA LYS A 91 1.34 -0.57 16.45
C LYS A 91 0.98 -1.17 15.10
N TYR A 92 -0.27 -1.11 14.71
CA TYR A 92 -0.84 -1.73 13.52
C TYR A 92 -1.60 -0.71 12.69
N VAL A 93 -1.75 -1.01 11.41
CA VAL A 93 -2.53 -0.21 10.48
C VAL A 93 -3.40 -1.14 9.65
N LEU A 94 -4.69 -0.83 9.56
CA LEU A 94 -5.61 -1.45 8.61
C LEU A 94 -5.80 -0.49 7.43
N ILE A 95 -5.53 -0.99 6.23
CA ILE A 95 -5.72 -0.28 4.97
C ILE A 95 -7.02 -0.77 4.33
N GLY A 96 -7.89 0.14 3.94
CA GLY A 96 -9.11 -0.15 3.20
C GLY A 96 -9.10 0.49 1.81
N SER A 97 -9.66 -0.20 0.84
CA SER A 97 -9.72 0.19 -0.57
C SER A 97 -11.15 0.46 -1.05
N TYR A 98 -11.30 1.17 -2.17
CA TYR A 98 -12.61 1.50 -2.74
C TYR A 98 -13.38 0.29 -3.28
N ASP A 99 -12.71 -0.84 -3.56
CA ASP A 99 -13.33 -2.12 -3.93
C ASP A 99 -13.75 -2.98 -2.73
N GLY A 100 -13.53 -2.49 -1.50
CA GLY A 100 -13.81 -3.23 -0.27
C GLY A 100 -12.66 -4.13 0.20
N TYR A 101 -11.55 -4.21 -0.55
CA TYR A 101 -10.35 -4.92 -0.13
C TYR A 101 -9.77 -4.29 1.15
N THR A 102 -9.22 -5.14 2.02
CA THR A 102 -8.48 -4.70 3.21
C THR A 102 -7.19 -5.48 3.37
N THR A 103 -6.18 -4.85 3.94
CA THR A 103 -4.96 -5.51 4.39
C THR A 103 -4.41 -4.79 5.62
N ASN A 104 -3.66 -5.51 6.44
CA ASN A 104 -3.01 -4.93 7.61
C ASN A 104 -1.50 -4.91 7.44
N VAL A 105 -0.84 -4.05 8.17
CA VAL A 105 0.61 -3.95 8.25
C VAL A 105 1.03 -3.38 9.60
N ASP A 106 2.20 -3.76 10.09
CA ASP A 106 2.80 -3.08 11.24
C ASP A 106 3.11 -1.62 10.89
N THR A 107 2.82 -0.71 11.80
CA THR A 107 3.10 0.73 11.63
C THR A 107 4.56 0.98 11.24
N GLY A 108 5.51 0.21 11.79
CA GLY A 108 6.91 0.33 11.45
C GLY A 108 7.24 0.12 9.97
N PHE A 109 6.55 -0.81 9.29
CA PHE A 109 6.72 -1.01 7.83
C PHE A 109 6.08 0.09 7.01
N LEU A 110 4.89 0.57 7.41
CA LEU A 110 4.25 1.70 6.74
C LEU A 110 5.13 2.96 6.78
N LEU A 111 5.89 3.17 7.85
CA LEU A 111 6.71 4.36 8.07
C LEU A 111 8.14 4.25 7.52
N LYS A 112 8.51 3.15 6.86
CA LYS A 112 9.82 3.03 6.22
C LYS A 112 10.01 4.02 5.08
N ASP A 113 11.29 4.29 4.78
CA ASP A 113 11.69 5.26 3.75
C ASP A 113 11.33 4.83 2.32
N ASN A 114 10.98 3.56 2.10
CA ASN A 114 10.56 3.01 0.82
C ASN A 114 9.03 2.74 0.73
N SER A 115 8.26 3.04 1.76
CA SER A 115 6.79 2.94 1.71
C SER A 115 6.16 4.22 1.18
N ILE A 116 5.31 4.11 0.15
CA ILE A 116 4.81 5.25 -0.60
C ILE A 116 3.32 5.10 -0.96
N PHE A 117 2.56 6.17 -0.84
CA PHE A 117 1.27 6.33 -1.51
C PHE A 117 1.55 6.82 -2.92
N ALA A 118 1.51 5.92 -3.89
CA ALA A 118 1.91 6.18 -5.26
C ALA A 118 0.75 6.77 -6.08
N LEU A 119 1.09 7.76 -6.90
CA LEU A 119 0.26 8.40 -7.90
C LEU A 119 0.65 7.96 -9.31
N LYS A 120 1.93 7.56 -9.49
CA LYS A 120 2.50 7.16 -10.78
C LYS A 120 3.34 5.90 -10.64
N TYR A 121 3.42 5.17 -11.74
CA TYR A 121 4.34 4.07 -11.97
C TYR A 121 5.11 4.31 -13.27
N ALA A 122 6.43 4.09 -13.25
CA ALA A 122 7.33 4.30 -14.41
C ALA A 122 7.09 5.65 -15.11
N GLY A 123 6.92 6.74 -14.33
CA GLY A 123 6.72 8.10 -14.83
C GLY A 123 5.31 8.39 -15.36
N GLN A 124 4.41 7.42 -15.43
CA GLN A 124 3.04 7.57 -15.92
C GLN A 124 2.03 7.56 -14.78
N ILE A 125 0.94 8.34 -14.91
CA ILE A 125 -0.19 8.26 -13.97
C ILE A 125 -0.68 6.81 -13.92
N LEU A 126 -1.02 6.34 -12.72
CA LEU A 126 -1.56 4.99 -12.52
C LEU A 126 -2.79 4.76 -13.41
N THR A 127 -2.87 3.58 -14.01
CA THR A 127 -4.12 3.13 -14.65
C THR A 127 -5.10 2.62 -13.59
N PRO A 128 -6.41 2.53 -13.90
CA PRO A 128 -7.38 1.94 -12.98
C PRO A 128 -6.97 0.55 -12.50
N GLU A 129 -6.44 -0.30 -13.38
CA GLU A 129 -5.98 -1.67 -13.08
C GLU A 129 -4.83 -1.71 -12.08
N HIS A 130 -4.00 -0.68 -12.08
CA HIS A 130 -2.84 -0.57 -11.19
C HIS A 130 -3.07 0.29 -9.96
N GLY A 131 -4.32 0.75 -9.74
CA GLY A 131 -4.72 1.38 -8.48
C GLY A 131 -4.95 2.89 -8.55
N PHE A 132 -5.21 3.47 -9.76
CA PHE A 132 -5.62 4.87 -9.87
C PHE A 132 -6.82 5.17 -8.94
N PRO A 133 -6.87 6.30 -8.21
CA PRO A 133 -5.92 7.41 -8.27
C PRO A 133 -4.71 7.28 -7.32
N VAL A 134 -4.79 6.47 -6.27
CA VAL A 134 -3.73 6.31 -5.28
C VAL A 134 -3.64 4.86 -4.82
N ARG A 135 -2.44 4.30 -4.88
CA ARG A 135 -2.15 2.99 -4.29
C ARG A 135 -1.08 3.08 -3.21
N LEU A 136 -1.15 2.18 -2.25
CA LEU A 136 -0.04 1.95 -1.32
C LEU A 136 0.97 0.99 -1.95
N VAL A 137 2.26 1.25 -1.72
CA VAL A 137 3.36 0.36 -2.06
C VAL A 137 4.26 0.18 -0.84
N ILE A 138 4.45 -1.08 -0.43
CA ILE A 138 5.34 -1.50 0.66
C ILE A 138 6.28 -2.57 0.08
N PRO A 139 7.44 -2.18 -0.46
CA PRO A 139 8.33 -3.10 -1.18
C PRO A 139 8.84 -4.28 -0.34
N ASP A 140 9.02 -4.09 0.95
CA ASP A 140 9.52 -5.11 1.88
C ASP A 140 8.53 -6.27 2.13
N LYS A 141 7.33 -6.19 1.57
CA LYS A 141 6.26 -7.16 1.78
C LYS A 141 5.74 -7.70 0.46
N TYR A 142 5.15 -8.91 0.49
CA TYR A 142 4.39 -9.36 -0.66
C TYR A 142 3.30 -8.36 -1.06
N ALA A 143 3.05 -8.24 -2.34
CA ALA A 143 2.22 -7.23 -2.99
C ALA A 143 0.77 -7.13 -2.46
N TYR A 144 0.23 -8.17 -1.80
CA TYR A 144 -1.10 -8.06 -1.19
C TYR A 144 -1.14 -7.09 0.01
N LYS A 145 0.02 -6.71 0.57
CA LYS A 145 0.14 -5.61 1.53
C LYS A 145 0.13 -4.23 0.87
N SER A 146 0.35 -4.16 -0.43
CA SER A 146 0.39 -2.94 -1.25
C SER A 146 -0.97 -2.68 -1.90
N ALA A 147 -1.95 -2.26 -1.09
CA ALA A 147 -3.34 -2.10 -1.52
C ALA A 147 -3.51 -1.06 -2.63
N LYS A 148 -4.32 -1.39 -3.65
CA LYS A 148 -4.76 -0.47 -4.70
C LYS A 148 -5.99 0.32 -4.25
N TRP A 149 -6.27 1.45 -4.92
CA TRP A 149 -7.47 2.27 -4.67
C TRP A 149 -7.69 2.60 -3.20
N VAL A 150 -6.64 3.07 -2.53
CA VAL A 150 -6.66 3.28 -1.07
C VAL A 150 -7.68 4.33 -0.70
N LYS A 151 -8.57 3.98 0.24
CA LYS A 151 -9.64 4.82 0.77
C LYS A 151 -9.41 5.21 2.22
N THR A 152 -8.97 4.26 3.04
CA THR A 152 -8.79 4.47 4.48
C THR A 152 -7.46 3.91 4.96
N VAL A 153 -6.86 4.62 5.92
CA VAL A 153 -5.70 4.18 6.69
C VAL A 153 -6.07 4.34 8.16
N THR A 154 -6.29 3.24 8.86
CA THR A 154 -6.73 3.25 10.26
C THR A 154 -5.60 2.73 11.14
N PHE A 155 -5.03 3.61 11.95
CA PHE A 155 -4.03 3.25 12.95
C PHE A 155 -4.69 2.61 14.16
N LEU A 156 -4.13 1.48 14.63
CA LEU A 156 -4.73 0.62 15.64
C LEU A 156 -3.72 0.25 16.74
N ASP A 157 -4.21 0.06 17.94
CA ASP A 157 -3.44 -0.49 19.07
C ASP A 157 -3.45 -2.03 19.10
N LYS A 158 -4.42 -2.64 18.42
CA LYS A 158 -4.58 -4.08 18.25
C LYS A 158 -4.62 -4.45 16.78
N GLU A 159 -4.09 -5.62 16.47
CA GLU A 159 -4.09 -6.13 15.11
C GLU A 159 -5.50 -6.50 14.65
N GLU A 160 -5.84 -6.04 13.45
CA GLU A 160 -7.01 -6.48 12.70
C GLU A 160 -6.55 -7.09 11.37
N LEU A 161 -7.00 -8.31 11.08
CA LEU A 161 -6.62 -9.01 9.87
C LEU A 161 -7.41 -8.48 8.66
N GLY A 162 -6.74 -8.30 7.55
CA GLY A 162 -7.35 -7.92 6.29
C GLY A 162 -7.90 -9.12 5.51
N TYR A 163 -8.27 -8.87 4.25
CA TYR A 163 -8.99 -9.83 3.39
C TYR A 163 -8.24 -11.17 3.21
N TRP A 164 -6.96 -11.12 2.80
CA TRP A 164 -6.19 -12.33 2.55
C TRP A 164 -5.67 -12.97 3.83
N GLU A 165 -5.30 -12.17 4.83
CA GLU A 165 -4.86 -12.63 6.14
C GLU A 165 -5.95 -13.47 6.83
N GLN A 166 -7.23 -13.07 6.74
CA GLN A 166 -8.37 -13.85 7.22
C GLN A 166 -8.58 -15.15 6.45
N ARG A 167 -7.98 -15.29 5.27
CA ARG A 167 -8.05 -16.48 4.39
C ARG A 167 -6.79 -17.33 4.44
N GLY A 168 -5.94 -17.13 5.46
CA GLY A 168 -4.78 -17.97 5.73
C GLY A 168 -3.48 -17.51 5.06
N TYR A 169 -3.43 -16.30 4.49
CA TYR A 169 -2.17 -15.72 4.06
C TYR A 169 -1.39 -15.17 5.26
N SER A 170 -0.07 -15.16 5.14
CA SER A 170 0.80 -14.73 6.22
C SER A 170 0.58 -13.26 6.58
N ASN A 171 0.55 -13.00 7.87
CA ASN A 171 0.51 -11.64 8.40
C ASN A 171 1.85 -10.92 8.23
N GLY A 172 2.96 -11.65 8.33
CA GLY A 172 4.31 -11.15 8.14
C GLY A 172 4.64 -10.78 6.70
N ALA A 173 4.19 -11.61 5.75
CA ALA A 173 4.31 -11.39 4.31
C ALA A 173 5.73 -11.05 3.80
N ASP A 174 6.77 -11.58 4.46
CA ASP A 174 8.17 -11.35 4.09
C ASP A 174 8.55 -12.23 2.88
N PRO A 175 8.90 -11.63 1.72
CA PRO A 175 9.22 -12.38 0.52
C PRO A 175 10.49 -13.24 0.65
N PHE A 176 11.48 -12.74 1.39
CA PHE A 176 12.77 -13.42 1.54
C PHE A 176 12.72 -14.59 2.52
N LYS A 177 11.72 -14.60 3.41
CA LYS A 177 11.43 -15.73 4.29
C LYS A 177 10.36 -16.66 3.74
N GLU A 178 9.83 -16.35 2.55
CA GLU A 178 8.71 -17.07 1.93
C GLU A 178 7.46 -17.16 2.82
N GLU A 179 7.19 -16.11 3.58
CA GLU A 179 5.99 -16.01 4.43
C GLU A 179 4.73 -15.82 3.59
N ARG A 180 4.30 -16.89 2.88
CA ARG A 180 3.12 -16.88 2.00
C ARG A 180 1.84 -17.16 2.77
N TYR A 181 1.88 -18.16 3.66
CA TYR A 181 0.73 -18.64 4.42
C TYR A 181 1.01 -18.59 5.92
N ALA A 182 -0.08 -18.51 6.72
CA ALA A 182 -0.03 -18.53 8.17
C ALA A 182 0.24 -19.94 8.71
#